data_bbceb085dbcd4b1d8f90063a4c6db280
#
_entry.id   bbceb085dbcd4b1d8f90063a4c6db280
#
_cell.length_a   1.000
_cell.length_b   1.000
_cell.length_c   1.000
_cell.angle_alpha   90.00
_cell.angle_beta   90.00
_cell.angle_gamma   90.00
#
_symmetry.space_group_name_H-M   'P 1'
#
loop_
_entity.id
_entity.type
_entity.pdbx_description
1 polymer ?
#
loop_
_entity_poly.entity_id
_entity_poly.type
_entity_poly.pdbx_seq_one_letter_code
_entity_poly.pdbx_strand_id
1 'polypeptide(L)'
;LNSTSKFALPEVYTFLEMYDAGRIEQLNILQRWMTNDSTKSLQAPIGIDTNGMPIVLDIHEKAHGPHGLIAGSTGSGKSEFIITYILSLAVNYHPNDVSMILIDYKGGGLAGAFQKGDVKLPHIVGTITNIDKAGLQRSLVSIQSELRRRQVKFNQAREKTDEGTIDIYKYQKLYHDGIVKEPIPHLLIICDEFAELKQQQPDFMDELISVARIGRSLGV
;
A
#
# COMPACT_ATOMS: atom_id res chain seq x y z
N LEU A 1 -25.59 13.96 35.29
CA LEU A 1 -24.75 12.95 34.61
C LEU A 1 -25.19 12.90 33.14
N ASN A 2 -24.52 13.67 32.29
CA ASN A 2 -24.78 13.69 30.87
C ASN A 2 -24.24 12.40 30.26
N SER A 3 -25.12 11.49 29.87
CA SER A 3 -24.79 10.46 28.90
C SER A 3 -24.61 11.15 27.56
N THR A 4 -23.38 11.41 27.15
CA THR A 4 -23.08 11.66 25.76
C THR A 4 -23.62 10.49 24.95
N SER A 5 -24.64 10.74 24.12
CA SER A 5 -25.16 9.75 23.18
C SER A 5 -23.99 9.32 22.30
N LYS A 6 -23.46 8.13 22.53
CA LYS A 6 -22.49 7.53 21.62
C LYS A 6 -23.19 7.38 20.28
N PHE A 7 -22.57 7.89 19.24
CA PHE A 7 -23.03 7.67 17.88
C PHE A 7 -23.11 6.15 17.65
N ALA A 8 -24.31 5.65 17.33
CA ALA A 8 -24.45 4.25 16.95
C ALA A 8 -23.81 4.09 15.57
N LEU A 9 -22.77 3.26 15.49
CA LEU A 9 -22.16 2.98 14.18
C LEU A 9 -23.22 2.36 13.27
N PRO A 10 -23.32 2.81 12.01
CA PRO A 10 -24.22 2.21 11.02
C PRO A 10 -23.79 0.75 10.76
N GLU A 11 -24.75 -0.12 10.41
CA GLU A 11 -24.46 -1.51 10.02
C GLU A 11 -23.59 -1.58 8.77
N VAL A 12 -23.77 -0.62 7.87
CA VAL A 12 -23.00 -0.48 6.63
C VAL A 12 -22.58 0.98 6.49
N TYR A 13 -21.30 1.18 6.20
CA TYR A 13 -20.74 2.49 5.88
C TYR A 13 -19.92 2.36 4.60
N THR A 14 -20.40 2.97 3.54
CA THR A 14 -19.82 2.79 2.21
C THR A 14 -18.53 3.58 2.04
N PHE A 15 -17.69 3.16 1.09
CA PHE A 15 -16.46 3.86 0.74
C PHE A 15 -16.71 5.32 0.33
N LEU A 16 -17.77 5.58 -0.42
CA LEU A 16 -18.11 6.94 -0.84
C LEU A 16 -18.54 7.82 0.34
N GLU A 17 -19.34 7.27 1.27
CA GLU A 17 -19.73 7.99 2.49
C GLU A 17 -18.53 8.36 3.34
N MET A 18 -17.51 7.51 3.41
CA MET A 18 -16.26 7.80 4.12
C MET A 18 -15.53 9.03 3.57
N TYR A 19 -15.73 9.33 2.28
CA TYR A 19 -15.18 10.50 1.60
C TYR A 19 -16.16 11.66 1.45
N ASP A 20 -17.32 11.59 2.11
CA ASP A 20 -18.43 12.56 1.94
C ASP A 20 -18.78 12.77 0.46
N ALA A 21 -18.81 11.68 -0.31
CA ALA A 21 -19.06 11.66 -1.73
C ALA A 21 -20.34 10.87 -2.05
N GLY A 22 -21.23 11.44 -2.83
CA GLY A 22 -22.41 10.74 -3.35
C GLY A 22 -22.16 9.98 -4.65
N ARG A 23 -21.07 10.32 -5.36
CA ARG A 23 -20.65 9.73 -6.66
C ARG A 23 -19.16 9.69 -6.77
N ILE A 24 -18.63 8.79 -7.63
CA ILE A 24 -17.19 8.58 -7.84
C ILE A 24 -16.48 9.87 -8.27
N GLU A 25 -17.10 10.69 -9.10
CA GLU A 25 -16.54 11.95 -9.59
C GLU A 25 -16.24 12.94 -8.45
N GLN A 26 -17.00 12.87 -7.36
CA GLN A 26 -16.83 13.71 -6.18
C GLN A 26 -15.64 13.30 -5.30
N LEU A 27 -15.03 12.14 -5.55
CA LEU A 27 -13.77 11.76 -4.91
C LEU A 27 -12.62 12.71 -5.27
N ASN A 28 -12.74 13.45 -6.37
CA ASN A 28 -11.73 14.44 -6.82
C ASN A 28 -10.31 13.85 -6.88
N ILE A 29 -10.17 12.65 -7.45
CA ILE A 29 -8.95 11.84 -7.43
C ILE A 29 -7.75 12.63 -7.97
N LEU A 30 -7.89 13.30 -9.12
CA LEU A 30 -6.78 14.07 -9.70
C LEU A 30 -6.33 15.20 -8.78
N GLN A 31 -7.27 15.89 -8.13
CA GLN A 31 -6.93 16.95 -7.17
C GLN A 31 -6.17 16.38 -5.96
N ARG A 32 -6.60 15.23 -5.44
CA ARG A 32 -5.90 14.55 -4.34
C ARG A 32 -4.48 14.15 -4.72
N TRP A 33 -4.30 13.60 -5.91
CA TRP A 33 -2.97 13.25 -6.41
C TRP A 33 -2.04 14.44 -6.59
N MET A 34 -2.58 15.62 -6.90
CA MET A 34 -1.81 16.85 -7.03
C MET A 34 -1.48 17.51 -5.70
N THR A 35 -2.30 17.32 -4.67
CA THR A 35 -2.16 18.01 -3.38
C THR A 35 -1.52 17.17 -2.29
N ASN A 36 -1.66 15.85 -2.34
CA ASN A 36 -1.08 14.95 -1.34
C ASN A 36 0.40 14.71 -1.64
N ASP A 37 1.20 14.81 -0.60
CA ASP A 37 2.66 14.67 -0.67
C ASP A 37 3.10 13.38 0.04
N SER A 38 3.38 12.35 -0.74
CA SER A 38 3.82 11.03 -0.26
C SER A 38 5.16 11.05 0.48
N THR A 39 5.92 12.13 0.33
CA THR A 39 7.19 12.32 1.06
C THR A 39 6.97 12.75 2.52
N LYS A 40 5.77 13.23 2.85
CA LYS A 40 5.41 13.72 4.19
C LYS A 40 4.44 12.80 4.93
N SER A 41 3.54 12.15 4.20
CA SER A 41 2.48 11.34 4.76
C SER A 41 1.96 10.32 3.74
N LEU A 42 1.53 9.16 4.22
CA LEU A 42 0.86 8.12 3.45
C LEU A 42 -0.49 7.80 4.09
N GLN A 43 -1.20 8.85 4.47
CA GLN A 43 -2.51 8.77 5.14
C GLN A 43 -3.59 8.25 4.20
N ALA A 44 -4.35 7.28 4.69
CA ALA A 44 -5.53 6.75 4.03
C ALA A 44 -6.66 6.54 5.04
N PRO A 45 -7.84 7.13 4.84
CA PRO A 45 -9.03 6.80 5.62
C PRO A 45 -9.38 5.32 5.49
N ILE A 46 -9.75 4.69 6.60
CA ILE A 46 -10.07 3.25 6.68
C ILE A 46 -11.44 2.97 7.30
N GLY A 47 -12.12 3.98 7.78
CA GLY A 47 -13.41 3.89 8.44
C GLY A 47 -13.74 5.13 9.26
N ILE A 48 -14.72 5.00 10.15
CA ILE A 48 -15.11 6.03 11.10
C ILE A 48 -15.09 5.49 12.53
N ASP A 49 -14.87 6.38 13.49
CA ASP A 49 -14.97 6.08 14.91
C ASP A 49 -16.42 6.21 15.43
N THR A 50 -16.62 5.94 16.72
CA THR A 50 -17.92 6.06 17.38
C THR A 50 -18.44 7.50 17.50
N ASN A 51 -17.69 8.50 17.07
CA ASN A 51 -18.10 9.90 16.98
C ASN A 51 -18.38 10.32 15.53
N GLY A 52 -18.28 9.39 14.58
CA GLY A 52 -18.43 9.66 13.15
C GLY A 52 -17.21 10.31 12.50
N MET A 53 -16.06 10.36 13.20
CA MET A 53 -14.84 10.94 12.69
C MET A 53 -14.02 9.92 11.88
N PRO A 54 -13.41 10.30 10.76
CA PRO A 54 -12.57 9.39 9.98
C PRO A 54 -11.42 8.82 10.81
N ILE A 55 -11.26 7.50 10.76
CA ILE A 55 -10.05 6.81 11.22
C ILE A 55 -9.08 6.76 10.05
N VAL A 56 -7.86 7.23 10.27
CA VAL A 56 -6.83 7.33 9.24
C VAL A 56 -5.65 6.43 9.61
N LEU A 57 -5.22 5.61 8.67
CA LEU A 57 -3.97 4.85 8.76
C LEU A 57 -2.90 5.57 7.94
N ASP A 58 -1.76 5.85 8.55
CA ASP A 58 -0.61 6.45 7.89
C ASP A 58 0.57 5.47 7.94
N ILE A 59 0.89 4.85 6.80
CA ILE A 59 1.98 3.87 6.70
C ILE A 59 3.36 4.53 6.51
N HIS A 60 3.43 5.84 6.60
CA HIS A 60 4.72 6.53 6.61
C HIS A 60 5.56 6.08 7.81
N GLU A 61 6.88 5.89 7.63
CA GLU A 61 7.77 5.35 8.67
C GLU A 61 7.81 6.19 9.96
N LYS A 62 7.51 7.48 9.87
CA LYS A 62 7.44 8.41 11.02
C LYS A 62 6.07 8.43 11.70
N ALA A 63 5.12 7.63 11.22
CA ALA A 63 3.77 7.54 11.76
C ALA A 63 3.47 6.10 12.22
N HIS A 64 2.56 5.38 11.56
CA HIS A 64 2.15 4.03 11.96
C HIS A 64 2.97 2.92 11.28
N GLY A 65 3.72 3.26 10.22
CA GLY A 65 4.44 2.30 9.38
C GLY A 65 5.93 2.13 9.70
N PRO A 66 6.70 1.56 8.76
CA PRO A 66 6.30 1.20 7.38
C PRO A 66 5.60 -0.18 7.25
N HIS A 67 5.51 -0.97 8.30
CA HIS A 67 4.92 -2.31 8.24
C HIS A 67 3.71 -2.41 9.14
N GLY A 68 2.75 -3.28 8.78
CA GLY A 68 1.53 -3.51 9.55
C GLY A 68 1.13 -4.98 9.55
N LEU A 69 0.43 -5.40 10.59
CA LEU A 69 -0.19 -6.71 10.71
C LEU A 69 -1.68 -6.53 10.96
N ILE A 70 -2.50 -7.19 10.14
CA ILE A 70 -3.96 -7.20 10.29
C ILE A 70 -4.37 -8.57 10.81
N ALA A 71 -4.97 -8.62 11.98
CA ALA A 71 -5.47 -9.84 12.59
C ALA A 71 -6.99 -9.81 12.74
N GLY A 72 -7.62 -10.95 12.50
CA GLY A 72 -9.06 -11.13 12.65
C GLY A 72 -9.47 -12.57 12.36
N SER A 73 -10.56 -13.01 12.96
CA SER A 73 -11.16 -14.32 12.69
C SER A 73 -11.79 -14.35 11.29
N THR A 74 -12.10 -15.55 10.80
CA THR A 74 -12.88 -15.73 9.57
C THR A 74 -14.21 -14.99 9.67
N GLY A 75 -14.57 -14.23 8.63
CA GLY A 75 -15.80 -13.44 8.61
C GLY A 75 -15.72 -12.10 9.39
N SER A 76 -14.57 -11.74 9.96
CA SER A 76 -14.41 -10.46 10.69
C SER A 76 -14.28 -9.21 9.82
N GLY A 77 -14.28 -9.36 8.48
CA GLY A 77 -14.13 -8.24 7.55
C GLY A 77 -12.69 -7.91 7.16
N LYS A 78 -11.72 -8.78 7.43
CA LYS A 78 -10.30 -8.57 7.06
C LYS A 78 -10.10 -8.19 5.59
N SER A 79 -10.70 -8.96 4.68
CA SER A 79 -10.56 -8.74 3.23
C SER A 79 -11.22 -7.43 2.81
N GLU A 80 -12.38 -7.08 3.37
CA GLU A 80 -13.06 -5.80 3.14
C GLU A 80 -12.21 -4.63 3.63
N PHE A 81 -11.58 -4.78 4.79
CA PHE A 81 -10.64 -3.78 5.30
C PHE A 81 -9.45 -3.57 4.35
N ILE A 82 -8.84 -4.65 3.86
CA ILE A 82 -7.71 -4.59 2.92
C ILE A 82 -8.13 -3.91 1.61
N ILE A 83 -9.31 -4.27 1.07
CA ILE A 83 -9.87 -3.64 -0.14
C ILE A 83 -10.09 -2.15 0.07
N THR A 84 -10.72 -1.76 1.18
CA THR A 84 -10.95 -0.37 1.56
C THR A 84 -9.63 0.40 1.66
N TYR A 85 -8.62 -0.18 2.31
CA TYR A 85 -7.32 0.45 2.47
C TYR A 85 -6.59 0.64 1.13
N ILE A 86 -6.59 -0.37 0.26
CA ILE A 86 -6.00 -0.28 -1.09
C ILE A 86 -6.67 0.82 -1.91
N LEU A 87 -8.01 0.84 -1.95
CA LEU A 87 -8.78 1.87 -2.66
C LEU A 87 -8.51 3.26 -2.08
N SER A 88 -8.43 3.37 -0.76
CA SER A 88 -8.15 4.64 -0.09
C SER A 88 -6.77 5.18 -0.42
N LEU A 89 -5.73 4.35 -0.43
CA LEU A 89 -4.41 4.74 -0.91
C LEU A 89 -4.45 5.18 -2.38
N ALA A 90 -5.14 4.41 -3.23
CA ALA A 90 -5.22 4.70 -4.66
C ALA A 90 -5.98 5.99 -4.98
N VAL A 91 -7.00 6.34 -4.21
CA VAL A 91 -7.72 7.62 -4.33
C VAL A 91 -6.85 8.80 -3.90
N ASN A 92 -6.00 8.61 -2.89
CA ASN A 92 -5.23 9.70 -2.31
C ASN A 92 -3.87 9.95 -2.97
N TYR A 93 -3.24 8.93 -3.58
CA TYR A 93 -1.89 9.03 -4.13
C TYR A 93 -1.81 8.56 -5.57
N HIS A 94 -0.98 9.24 -6.36
CA HIS A 94 -0.72 8.87 -7.74
C HIS A 94 0.03 7.51 -7.82
N PRO A 95 -0.17 6.68 -8.86
CA PRO A 95 0.59 5.42 -9.00
C PRO A 95 2.11 5.60 -9.13
N ASN A 96 2.60 6.79 -9.46
CA ASN A 96 4.03 7.13 -9.41
C ASN A 96 4.54 7.35 -7.97
N ASP A 97 3.64 7.54 -6.99
CA ASP A 97 3.98 7.78 -5.59
C ASP A 97 3.76 6.52 -4.74
N VAL A 98 2.72 5.75 -5.05
CA VAL A 98 2.37 4.51 -4.34
C VAL A 98 1.98 3.44 -5.34
N SER A 99 2.59 2.27 -5.23
CA SER A 99 2.22 1.06 -5.97
C SER A 99 2.17 -0.16 -5.05
N MET A 100 1.55 -1.23 -5.52
CA MET A 100 1.25 -2.40 -4.68
C MET A 100 1.48 -3.71 -5.43
N ILE A 101 1.98 -4.70 -4.68
CA ILE A 101 1.97 -6.11 -5.08
C ILE A 101 1.02 -6.83 -4.13
N LEU A 102 0.10 -7.61 -4.69
CA LEU A 102 -0.84 -8.42 -3.92
C LEU A 102 -0.37 -9.88 -3.92
N ILE A 103 -0.20 -10.46 -2.75
CA ILE A 103 0.05 -11.90 -2.55
C ILE A 103 -1.24 -12.49 -1.99
N ASP A 104 -1.96 -13.22 -2.84
CA ASP A 104 -3.21 -13.89 -2.50
C ASP A 104 -2.99 -15.41 -2.55
N TYR A 105 -2.62 -15.96 -1.40
CA TYR A 105 -2.14 -17.34 -1.31
C TYR A 105 -3.20 -18.37 -1.71
N LYS A 106 -4.44 -18.13 -1.37
CA LYS A 106 -5.57 -19.02 -1.72
C LYS A 106 -6.14 -18.79 -3.12
N GLY A 107 -5.67 -17.76 -3.82
CA GLY A 107 -6.19 -17.38 -5.13
C GLY A 107 -7.66 -16.93 -5.08
N GLY A 108 -8.04 -16.33 -3.96
CA GLY A 108 -9.44 -16.04 -3.65
C GLY A 108 -9.95 -14.73 -4.27
N GLY A 109 -10.35 -13.80 -3.44
CA GLY A 109 -11.06 -12.62 -3.88
C GLY A 109 -10.22 -11.34 -3.98
N LEU A 110 -9.09 -11.26 -3.26
CA LEU A 110 -8.35 -10.01 -3.15
C LEU A 110 -7.79 -9.55 -4.50
N ALA A 111 -7.12 -10.44 -5.22
CA ALA A 111 -6.54 -10.12 -6.52
C ALA A 111 -7.61 -9.76 -7.56
N GLY A 112 -8.73 -10.48 -7.58
CA GLY A 112 -9.85 -10.26 -8.49
C GLY A 112 -10.65 -9.00 -8.20
N ALA A 113 -10.63 -8.50 -6.97
CA ALA A 113 -11.39 -7.31 -6.58
C ALA A 113 -10.98 -6.03 -7.33
N PHE A 114 -9.75 -5.96 -7.84
CA PHE A 114 -9.19 -4.78 -8.50
C PHE A 114 -9.03 -4.91 -10.01
N GLN A 115 -9.58 -5.95 -10.59
CA GLN A 115 -9.54 -6.18 -12.04
C GLN A 115 -10.92 -6.59 -12.56
N LYS A 116 -11.39 -5.93 -13.62
CA LYS A 116 -12.62 -6.31 -14.34
C LYS A 116 -12.33 -6.31 -15.84
N GLY A 117 -12.26 -7.49 -16.43
CA GLY A 117 -11.82 -7.67 -17.81
C GLY A 117 -10.39 -7.13 -17.99
N ASP A 118 -10.19 -6.25 -18.96
CA ASP A 118 -8.90 -5.60 -19.22
C ASP A 118 -8.62 -4.38 -18.35
N VAL A 119 -9.61 -3.94 -17.55
CA VAL A 119 -9.45 -2.78 -16.65
C VAL A 119 -8.88 -3.23 -15.33
N LYS A 120 -7.77 -2.64 -14.94
CA LYS A 120 -7.04 -2.92 -13.70
C LYS A 120 -6.70 -1.63 -12.98
N LEU A 121 -6.74 -1.66 -11.64
CA LEU A 121 -6.28 -0.54 -10.82
C LEU A 121 -4.78 -0.26 -11.11
N PRO A 122 -4.41 0.94 -11.58
CA PRO A 122 -3.04 1.22 -12.05
C PRO A 122 -1.97 1.12 -10.97
N HIS A 123 -2.35 1.21 -9.70
CA HIS A 123 -1.46 1.08 -8.55
C HIS A 123 -0.99 -0.37 -8.32
N ILE A 124 -1.72 -1.37 -8.84
CA ILE A 124 -1.36 -2.77 -8.67
C ILE A 124 -0.42 -3.18 -9.80
N VAL A 125 0.86 -3.28 -9.48
CA VAL A 125 1.93 -3.59 -10.42
C VAL A 125 2.24 -5.08 -10.52
N GLY A 126 1.76 -5.89 -9.58
CA GLY A 126 1.93 -7.33 -9.57
C GLY A 126 0.90 -8.03 -8.71
N THR A 127 0.59 -9.27 -9.09
CA THR A 127 -0.30 -10.15 -8.35
C THR A 127 0.31 -11.54 -8.34
N ILE A 128 0.38 -12.14 -7.16
CA ILE A 128 0.93 -13.48 -6.95
C ILE A 128 -0.20 -14.35 -6.41
N THR A 129 -0.71 -15.24 -7.25
CA THR A 129 -1.83 -16.15 -6.95
C THR A 129 -1.47 -17.58 -7.33
N ASN A 130 -2.17 -18.56 -6.77
CA ASN A 130 -2.00 -20.00 -7.08
C ASN A 130 -0.54 -20.46 -7.01
N ILE A 131 0.03 -20.38 -5.84
CA ILE A 131 1.46 -20.33 -5.64
C ILE A 131 2.05 -21.76 -5.53
N ASP A 132 2.61 -22.26 -6.63
CA ASP A 132 3.58 -23.34 -6.56
C ASP A 132 4.95 -22.81 -6.09
N LYS A 133 5.80 -23.72 -5.64
CA LYS A 133 7.15 -23.37 -5.13
C LYS A 133 7.99 -22.59 -6.16
N ALA A 134 7.87 -22.94 -7.43
CA ALA A 134 8.61 -22.27 -8.52
C ALA A 134 8.11 -20.86 -8.77
N GLY A 135 6.79 -20.63 -8.70
CA GLY A 135 6.19 -19.31 -8.82
C GLY A 135 6.60 -18.37 -7.69
N LEU A 136 6.63 -18.88 -6.45
CA LEU A 136 7.14 -18.14 -5.29
C LEU A 136 8.60 -17.71 -5.46
N GLN A 137 9.47 -18.62 -5.88
CA GLN A 137 10.88 -18.31 -6.10
C GLN A 137 11.07 -17.24 -7.18
N ARG A 138 10.33 -17.33 -8.30
CA ARG A 138 10.36 -16.28 -9.34
C ARG A 138 9.91 -14.92 -8.81
N SER A 139 8.88 -14.90 -7.96
CA SER A 139 8.38 -13.68 -7.33
C SER A 139 9.41 -13.05 -6.40
N LEU A 140 10.09 -13.83 -5.58
CA LEU A 140 11.18 -13.35 -4.73
C LEU A 140 12.34 -12.76 -5.55
N VAL A 141 12.77 -13.45 -6.60
CA VAL A 141 13.80 -12.95 -7.51
C VAL A 141 13.39 -11.60 -8.11
N SER A 142 12.13 -11.45 -8.49
CA SER A 142 11.60 -10.19 -9.04
C SER A 142 11.64 -9.06 -8.00
N ILE A 143 11.20 -9.34 -6.77
CA ILE A 143 11.23 -8.36 -5.67
C ILE A 143 12.67 -7.97 -5.33
N GLN A 144 13.58 -8.93 -5.21
CA GLN A 144 15.00 -8.67 -4.96
C GLN A 144 15.66 -7.87 -6.08
N SER A 145 15.26 -8.12 -7.34
CA SER A 145 15.73 -7.36 -8.50
C SER A 145 15.25 -5.92 -8.45
N GLU A 146 14.01 -5.69 -8.00
CA GLU A 146 13.47 -4.35 -7.80
C GLU A 146 14.22 -3.60 -6.69
N LEU A 147 14.55 -4.25 -5.57
CA LEU A 147 15.37 -3.63 -4.53
C LEU A 147 16.74 -3.19 -5.06
N ARG A 148 17.39 -4.04 -5.86
CA ARG A 148 18.67 -3.70 -6.50
C ARG A 148 18.53 -2.55 -7.48
N ARG A 149 17.47 -2.52 -8.29
CA ARG A 149 17.18 -1.41 -9.21
C ARG A 149 17.03 -0.10 -8.44
N ARG A 150 16.27 -0.08 -7.34
CA ARG A 150 16.09 1.09 -6.49
C ARG A 150 17.42 1.58 -5.92
N GLN A 151 18.24 0.68 -5.40
CA GLN A 151 19.56 1.02 -4.85
C GLN A 151 20.46 1.68 -5.90
N VAL A 152 20.48 1.15 -7.13
CA VAL A 152 21.24 1.75 -8.25
C VAL A 152 20.70 3.15 -8.57
N LYS A 153 19.38 3.31 -8.66
CA LYS A 153 18.77 4.62 -8.96
C LYS A 153 19.03 5.65 -7.85
N PHE A 154 18.99 5.25 -6.60
CA PHE A 154 19.28 6.14 -5.48
C PHE A 154 20.76 6.57 -5.47
N ASN A 155 21.67 5.64 -5.76
CA ASN A 155 23.08 5.97 -5.92
C ASN A 155 23.32 6.95 -7.08
N GLN A 156 22.68 6.74 -8.24
CA GLN A 156 22.75 7.65 -9.37
C GLN A 156 22.19 9.05 -9.04
N ALA A 157 21.10 9.11 -8.27
CA ALA A 157 20.53 10.37 -7.81
C ALA A 157 21.49 11.11 -6.86
N ARG A 158 22.12 10.37 -5.94
CA ARG A 158 23.15 10.91 -5.03
C ARG A 158 24.31 11.53 -5.80
N GLU A 159 24.85 10.84 -6.79
CA GLU A 159 25.97 11.33 -7.61
C GLU A 159 25.62 12.59 -8.39
N LYS A 160 24.36 12.74 -8.81
CA LYS A 160 23.89 13.92 -9.57
C LYS A 160 23.62 15.15 -8.71
N THR A 161 23.30 14.96 -7.44
CA THR A 161 22.80 16.02 -6.58
C THR A 161 23.82 16.45 -5.52
N ASP A 162 24.93 15.75 -5.42
CA ASP A 162 25.93 15.92 -4.35
C ASP A 162 25.32 15.83 -2.95
N GLU A 163 24.17 15.14 -2.86
CA GLU A 163 23.44 14.90 -1.63
C GLU A 163 24.10 13.74 -0.85
N GLY A 164 23.84 13.69 0.44
CA GLY A 164 24.26 12.56 1.28
C GLY A 164 23.49 11.26 0.95
N THR A 165 22.99 10.58 1.94
CA THR A 165 22.16 9.37 1.72
C THR A 165 20.84 9.72 1.09
N ILE A 166 20.47 9.02 0.01
CA ILE A 166 19.16 9.10 -0.63
C ILE A 166 18.33 7.92 -0.15
N ASP A 167 17.20 8.19 0.49
CA ASP A 167 16.11 7.26 0.77
C ASP A 167 14.93 7.49 -0.18
N ILE A 168 13.86 6.71 -0.02
CA ILE A 168 12.67 6.82 -0.88
C ILE A 168 12.04 8.22 -0.81
N TYR A 169 11.96 8.83 0.36
CA TYR A 169 11.32 10.14 0.55
C TYR A 169 12.11 11.23 -0.18
N LYS A 170 13.42 11.20 -0.05
CA LYS A 170 14.31 12.12 -0.73
C LYS A 170 14.30 11.92 -2.24
N TYR A 171 14.30 10.66 -2.69
CA TYR A 171 14.19 10.33 -4.12
C TYR A 171 12.89 10.84 -4.73
N GLN A 172 11.74 10.61 -4.08
CA GLN A 172 10.44 11.11 -4.55
C GLN A 172 10.41 12.65 -4.59
N LYS A 173 11.01 13.31 -3.59
CA LYS A 173 11.14 14.77 -3.64
C LYS A 173 11.93 15.22 -4.87
N LEU A 174 13.06 14.58 -5.16
CA LEU A 174 13.86 14.89 -6.36
C LEU A 174 13.09 14.63 -7.65
N TYR A 175 12.21 13.63 -7.67
CA TYR A 175 11.31 13.37 -8.80
C TYR A 175 10.27 14.47 -8.96
N HIS A 176 9.58 14.88 -7.90
CA HIS A 176 8.59 15.96 -7.93
C HIS A 176 9.22 17.31 -8.31
N ASP A 177 10.44 17.55 -7.88
CA ASP A 177 11.23 18.74 -8.26
C ASP A 177 11.78 18.67 -9.70
N GLY A 178 11.57 17.55 -10.42
CA GLY A 178 12.00 17.35 -11.81
C GLY A 178 13.51 17.08 -11.99
N ILE A 179 14.24 16.84 -10.89
CA ILE A 179 15.69 16.59 -10.90
C ILE A 179 15.99 15.17 -11.42
N VAL A 180 15.23 14.18 -10.98
CA VAL A 180 15.23 12.84 -11.55
C VAL A 180 13.98 12.63 -12.41
N LYS A 181 14.10 11.85 -13.49
CA LYS A 181 13.02 11.69 -14.48
C LYS A 181 12.17 10.45 -14.29
N GLU A 182 12.71 9.44 -13.66
CA GLU A 182 12.03 8.16 -13.44
C GLU A 182 11.36 8.15 -12.08
N PRO A 183 10.03 7.92 -12.00
CA PRO A 183 9.36 7.78 -10.72
C PRO A 183 9.72 6.45 -10.07
N ILE A 184 9.91 6.48 -8.75
CA ILE A 184 10.00 5.27 -7.93
C ILE A 184 8.95 5.40 -6.83
N PRO A 185 7.83 4.69 -6.94
CA PRO A 185 6.78 4.72 -5.93
C PRO A 185 7.17 3.98 -4.65
N HIS A 186 6.55 4.32 -3.52
CA HIS A 186 6.47 3.38 -2.41
C HIS A 186 5.81 2.09 -2.92
N LEU A 187 6.41 0.94 -2.61
CA LEU A 187 5.91 -0.37 -3.03
C LEU A 187 5.39 -1.13 -1.80
N LEU A 188 4.08 -1.22 -1.68
CA LEU A 188 3.44 -2.01 -0.64
C LEU A 188 3.28 -3.46 -1.10
N ILE A 189 3.81 -4.39 -0.33
CA ILE A 189 3.57 -5.82 -0.52
C ILE A 189 2.48 -6.23 0.46
N ILE A 190 1.30 -6.50 -0.04
CA ILE A 190 0.12 -6.86 0.74
C ILE A 190 -0.08 -8.37 0.63
N CYS A 191 0.09 -9.06 1.75
CA CYS A 191 -0.02 -10.51 1.83
C CYS A 191 -1.31 -10.89 2.57
N ASP A 192 -2.25 -11.48 1.87
CA ASP A 192 -3.42 -12.13 2.48
C ASP A 192 -3.08 -13.57 2.90
N GLU A 193 -3.74 -14.06 3.94
CA GLU A 193 -3.51 -15.40 4.53
C GLU A 193 -2.04 -15.63 4.98
N PHE A 194 -1.43 -14.59 5.56
CA PHE A 194 -0.04 -14.62 6.02
C PHE A 194 0.31 -15.84 6.91
N ALA A 195 -0.59 -16.22 7.82
CA ALA A 195 -0.35 -17.33 8.75
C ALA A 195 -0.22 -18.68 8.00
N GLU A 196 -1.07 -18.91 7.00
CA GLU A 196 -1.03 -20.12 6.19
C GLU A 196 0.20 -20.15 5.28
N LEU A 197 0.51 -19.04 4.64
CA LEU A 197 1.71 -18.91 3.83
C LEU A 197 2.99 -19.17 4.66
N LYS A 198 3.07 -18.64 5.87
CA LYS A 198 4.18 -18.90 6.80
C LYS A 198 4.30 -20.37 7.16
N GLN A 199 3.18 -21.04 7.38
CA GLN A 199 3.18 -22.46 7.73
C GLN A 199 3.59 -23.38 6.57
N GLN A 200 3.12 -23.06 5.36
CA GLN A 200 3.33 -23.91 4.18
C GLN A 200 4.62 -23.57 3.42
N GLN A 201 5.07 -22.34 3.50
CA GLN A 201 6.23 -21.81 2.75
C GLN A 201 7.14 -20.98 3.66
N PRO A 202 7.73 -21.57 4.72
CA PRO A 202 8.55 -20.84 5.69
C PRO A 202 9.74 -20.14 5.04
N ASP A 203 10.45 -20.80 4.12
CA ASP A 203 11.61 -20.23 3.43
C ASP A 203 11.23 -18.94 2.65
N PHE A 204 10.09 -18.95 1.98
CA PHE A 204 9.58 -17.76 1.28
C PHE A 204 9.29 -16.61 2.27
N MET A 205 8.74 -16.94 3.42
CA MET A 205 8.41 -15.92 4.43
C MET A 205 9.66 -15.31 5.05
N ASP A 206 10.69 -16.11 5.31
CA ASP A 206 11.95 -15.62 5.85
C ASP A 206 12.64 -14.67 4.86
N GLU A 207 12.61 -15.00 3.58
CA GLU A 207 13.11 -14.12 2.51
C GLU A 207 12.27 -12.84 2.37
N LEU A 208 10.94 -12.91 2.46
CA LEU A 208 10.06 -11.73 2.40
C LEU A 208 10.31 -10.81 3.61
N ILE A 209 10.52 -11.35 4.80
CA ILE A 209 10.90 -10.59 5.99
C ILE A 209 12.27 -9.90 5.79
N SER A 210 13.21 -10.59 5.16
CA SER A 210 14.50 -10.01 4.79
C SER A 210 14.35 -8.84 3.81
N VAL A 211 13.49 -9.00 2.80
CA VAL A 211 13.12 -7.92 1.86
C VAL A 211 12.53 -6.72 2.59
N ALA A 212 11.60 -6.93 3.51
CA ALA A 212 10.98 -5.85 4.27
C ALA A 212 12.01 -5.07 5.11
N ARG A 213 12.98 -5.77 5.70
CA ARG A 213 14.05 -5.15 6.48
C ARG A 213 14.98 -4.29 5.62
N ILE A 214 15.43 -4.82 4.48
CA ILE A 214 16.33 -4.12 3.55
C ILE A 214 15.58 -3.03 2.80
N GLY A 215 14.33 -3.27 2.45
CA GLY A 215 13.49 -2.42 1.62
C GLY A 215 13.04 -1.12 2.30
N ARG A 216 13.09 -1.03 3.62
CA ARG A 216 12.58 0.12 4.38
C ARG A 216 13.05 1.47 3.82
N SER A 217 14.36 1.67 3.69
CA SER A 217 14.92 2.92 3.13
C SER A 217 14.71 3.06 1.62
N LEU A 218 14.44 1.94 0.93
CA LEU A 218 14.14 1.88 -0.50
C LEU A 218 12.65 2.03 -0.81
N GLY A 219 11.79 2.15 0.22
CA GLY A 219 10.36 2.34 0.09
C GLY A 219 9.59 1.04 -0.21
N VAL A 220 10.02 -0.10 0.31
CA VAL A 220 9.35 -1.40 0.15
C VAL A 220 8.96 -1.97 1.50
#